data_2f9d028b4b3b32f08407b5245652c913
#
_entry.id   2f9d028b4b3b32f08407b5245652c913
#
_cell.length_a   1.000
_cell.length_b   1.000
_cell.length_c   1.000
_cell.angle_alpha   90.00
_cell.angle_beta   90.00
_cell.angle_gamma   90.00
#
_symmetry.space_group_name_H-M   'P 1'
#
loop_
_entity.id
_entity.type
_entity.pdbx_description
1 polymer ?
#
loop_
_entity_poly.entity_id
_entity_poly.type
_entity_poly.pdbx_seq_one_letter_code
_entity_poly.pdbx_strand_id
1 'polypeptide(L)'
;GLLLIDILKERKYNFISIAMTGFASVQTAIAATKKGVYQYLTKPFDLNHLTTIVLEAMENKFCYKQDDSFSYKKSTVSKSSYQLENPTEADCFMGIIGRSNAMQEIFEKIKKVANCPSTVLITGPSGAGKELVAQAIHKLSERSKNEIVSVNCGAIPGELLESELFGHVKGAFTGALSDRKGRFEIAQEGTIFLDEIGDMPPLLQVKI
;
A
#
# COMPACT_ATOMS: atom_id res chain seq x y z
N GLY A 1 9.69 16.42 5.37
CA GLY A 1 10.27 15.16 5.86
C GLY A 1 11.51 15.36 6.72
N LEU A 2 12.52 16.13 6.26
CA LEU A 2 13.78 16.33 7.00
C LEU A 2 13.59 17.10 8.33
N LEU A 3 12.59 17.96 8.42
CA LEU A 3 12.26 18.68 9.66
C LEU A 3 11.74 17.76 10.77
N LEU A 4 11.04 16.69 10.40
CA LEU A 4 10.57 15.68 11.34
C LEU A 4 11.71 14.97 12.05
N ILE A 5 12.82 14.72 11.34
CA ILE A 5 14.01 14.07 11.90
C ILE A 5 14.62 14.94 13.01
N ASP A 6 14.69 16.25 12.81
CA ASP A 6 15.21 17.18 13.81
C ASP A 6 14.33 17.16 15.07
N ILE A 7 13.00 17.24 14.91
CA ILE A 7 12.04 17.20 16.02
C ILE A 7 12.15 15.87 16.80
N LEU A 8 12.28 14.74 16.10
CA LEU A 8 12.41 13.44 16.76
C LEU A 8 13.73 13.31 17.52
N LYS A 9 14.83 13.90 17.01
CA LYS A 9 16.12 13.94 17.69
C LYS A 9 16.08 14.84 18.94
N GLU A 10 15.47 16.02 18.85
CA GLU A 10 15.28 16.92 19.99
C GLU A 10 14.49 16.24 21.11
N ARG A 11 13.50 15.42 20.76
CA ARG A 11 12.73 14.63 21.71
C ARG A 11 13.43 13.36 22.20
N LYS A 12 14.70 13.15 21.81
CA LYS A 12 15.54 12.01 22.21
C LYS A 12 14.95 10.63 21.83
N TYR A 13 14.15 10.55 20.78
CA TYR A 13 13.71 9.26 20.27
C TYR A 13 14.89 8.52 19.61
N ASN A 14 15.05 7.24 19.94
CA ASN A 14 16.05 6.38 19.32
C ASN A 14 15.43 5.66 18.11
N PHE A 15 15.74 6.11 16.90
CA PHE A 15 15.20 5.59 15.65
C PHE A 15 16.27 5.52 14.55
N ILE A 16 16.01 4.70 13.55
CA ILE A 16 16.72 4.71 12.27
C ILE A 16 15.79 5.32 11.24
N SER A 17 16.30 6.22 10.40
CA SER A 17 15.50 6.88 9.38
C SER A 17 15.98 6.51 7.98
N ILE A 18 15.05 6.12 7.12
CA ILE A 18 15.27 5.92 5.68
C ILE A 18 14.42 6.95 4.96
N ALA A 19 15.04 7.80 4.14
CA ALA A 19 14.34 8.83 3.39
C ALA A 19 13.94 8.31 2.01
N MET A 20 12.67 8.50 1.63
CA MET A 20 12.14 8.11 0.31
C MET A 20 11.59 9.34 -0.41
N THR A 21 12.01 9.59 -1.67
CA THR A 21 11.61 10.76 -2.45
C THR A 21 11.32 10.45 -3.90
N GLY A 22 10.37 11.18 -4.51
CA GLY A 22 10.13 11.15 -5.95
C GLY A 22 11.07 12.08 -6.74
N PHE A 23 11.71 13.05 -6.07
CA PHE A 23 12.63 13.99 -6.69
C PHE A 23 14.00 13.88 -6.02
N ALA A 24 14.90 13.13 -6.67
CA ALA A 24 16.27 13.01 -6.20
C ALA A 24 17.11 14.19 -6.69
N SER A 25 17.74 14.90 -5.76
CA SER A 25 18.83 15.82 -6.08
C SER A 25 20.03 15.52 -5.16
N VAL A 26 21.23 15.76 -5.67
CA VAL A 26 22.47 15.60 -4.89
C VAL A 26 22.41 16.44 -3.61
N GLN A 27 21.82 17.62 -3.68
CA GLN A 27 21.69 18.54 -2.53
C GLN A 27 20.76 17.97 -1.46
N THR A 28 19.62 17.37 -1.84
CA THR A 28 18.67 16.75 -0.88
C THR A 28 19.26 15.49 -0.26
N ALA A 29 20.02 14.69 -1.01
CA ALA A 29 20.72 13.53 -0.48
C ALA A 29 21.79 13.91 0.56
N ILE A 30 22.62 14.92 0.26
CA ILE A 30 23.63 15.44 1.20
C ILE A 30 22.96 16.03 2.46
N ALA A 31 21.86 16.77 2.31
CA ALA A 31 21.12 17.31 3.44
C ALA A 31 20.52 16.21 4.34
N ALA A 32 20.00 15.13 3.75
CA ALA A 32 19.50 13.97 4.47
C ALA A 32 20.60 13.25 5.25
N THR A 33 21.76 13.02 4.62
CA THR A 33 22.92 12.38 5.27
C THR A 33 23.44 13.21 6.44
N LYS A 34 23.56 14.53 6.28
CA LYS A 34 23.97 15.46 7.37
C LYS A 34 23.01 15.42 8.56
N LYS A 35 21.73 15.11 8.32
CA LYS A 35 20.71 14.94 9.38
C LYS A 35 20.69 13.52 9.95
N GLY A 36 21.62 12.64 9.55
CA GLY A 36 21.76 11.29 10.06
C GLY A 36 20.68 10.33 9.55
N VAL A 37 20.21 10.53 8.34
CA VAL A 37 19.42 9.53 7.62
C VAL A 37 20.33 8.37 7.27
N TYR A 38 19.90 7.14 7.60
CA TYR A 38 20.69 5.94 7.33
C TYR A 38 20.85 5.68 5.84
N GLN A 39 19.76 5.81 5.09
CA GLN A 39 19.75 5.58 3.65
C GLN A 39 18.71 6.47 2.96
N TYR A 40 19.00 6.80 1.68
CA TYR A 40 18.16 7.66 0.83
C TYR A 40 17.75 6.89 -0.42
N LEU A 41 16.43 6.76 -0.65
CA LEU A 41 15.86 6.00 -1.75
C LEU A 41 15.06 6.91 -2.69
N THR A 42 15.20 6.67 -3.99
CA THR A 42 14.44 7.37 -5.03
C THR A 42 13.26 6.53 -5.50
N LYS A 43 12.09 7.11 -5.60
CA LYS A 43 10.91 6.48 -6.19
C LYS A 43 11.00 6.57 -7.74
N PRO A 44 10.64 5.50 -8.47
CA PRO A 44 10.24 4.19 -7.99
C PRO A 44 11.43 3.34 -7.51
N PHE A 45 11.22 2.50 -6.48
CA PHE A 45 12.23 1.58 -5.94
C PHE A 45 11.66 0.16 -5.85
N ASP A 46 12.54 -0.85 -5.95
CA ASP A 46 12.19 -2.25 -5.77
C ASP A 46 11.97 -2.56 -4.29
N LEU A 47 10.90 -3.32 -3.98
CA LEU A 47 10.59 -3.77 -2.64
C LEU A 47 11.68 -4.66 -2.04
N ASN A 48 12.33 -5.51 -2.85
CA ASN A 48 13.43 -6.35 -2.40
C ASN A 48 14.61 -5.48 -1.94
N HIS A 49 14.92 -4.41 -2.70
CA HIS A 49 15.96 -3.46 -2.33
C HIS A 49 15.64 -2.73 -1.01
N LEU A 50 14.39 -2.28 -0.84
CA LEU A 50 13.95 -1.67 0.42
C LEU A 50 14.08 -2.65 1.60
N THR A 51 13.65 -3.90 1.42
CA THR A 51 13.73 -4.93 2.46
C THR A 51 15.18 -5.18 2.89
N THR A 52 16.11 -5.28 1.93
CA THR A 52 17.54 -5.43 2.20
C THR A 52 18.08 -4.26 3.04
N ILE A 53 17.76 -3.02 2.66
CA ILE A 53 18.19 -1.82 3.40
C ILE A 53 17.63 -1.80 4.83
N VAL A 54 16.38 -2.20 5.03
CA VAL A 54 15.76 -2.25 6.36
C VAL A 54 16.46 -3.29 7.23
N LEU A 55 16.74 -4.49 6.70
CA LEU A 55 17.45 -5.55 7.43
C LEU A 55 18.87 -5.09 7.80
N GLU A 56 19.63 -4.55 6.87
CA GLU A 56 20.97 -3.99 7.14
C GLU A 56 20.93 -2.88 8.19
N ALA A 57 19.93 -1.99 8.13
CA ALA A 57 19.76 -0.93 9.11
C ALA A 57 19.48 -1.46 10.51
N MET A 58 18.71 -2.54 10.62
CA MET A 58 18.43 -3.21 11.90
C MET A 58 19.67 -3.90 12.46
N GLU A 59 20.43 -4.61 11.64
CA GLU A 59 21.67 -5.29 12.03
C GLU A 59 22.73 -4.29 12.52
N ASN A 60 22.94 -3.18 11.80
CA ASN A 60 23.88 -2.15 12.19
C ASN A 60 23.51 -1.47 13.52
N LYS A 61 22.22 -1.38 13.87
CA LYS A 61 21.79 -0.88 15.18
C LYS A 61 22.25 -1.77 16.34
N PHE A 62 22.45 -3.06 16.10
CA PHE A 62 23.01 -3.98 17.09
C PHE A 62 24.53 -3.83 17.23
N CYS A 63 25.25 -3.47 16.18
CA CYS A 63 26.70 -3.29 16.23
C CYS A 63 27.16 -1.97 16.89
N TYR A 64 26.37 -0.89 16.81
CA TYR A 64 26.72 0.41 17.44
C TYR A 64 26.54 0.47 18.96
N LYS A 65 26.18 -0.62 19.63
CA LYS A 65 26.04 -0.68 21.11
C LYS A 65 27.28 -1.19 21.84
N GLN A 66 28.46 -1.27 21.21
CA GLN A 66 29.65 -1.85 21.86
C GLN A 66 30.74 -0.85 22.29
N ASP A 67 30.55 0.45 22.13
CA ASP A 67 31.48 1.42 22.70
C ASP A 67 30.72 2.60 23.31
N ASP A 68 30.29 2.46 24.55
CA ASP A 68 30.37 3.45 25.58
C ASP A 68 29.95 2.84 26.92
N SER A 69 30.92 2.83 27.85
CA SER A 69 30.83 2.38 29.21
C SER A 69 29.66 2.98 29.98
N PHE A 70 28.52 2.27 30.05
CA PHE A 70 27.55 2.46 31.12
C PHE A 70 27.12 1.11 31.67
N SER A 71 27.66 0.81 32.84
CA SER A 71 27.34 -0.33 33.67
C SER A 71 25.85 -0.38 33.99
N TYR A 72 25.07 -1.19 33.26
CA TYR A 72 23.73 -1.55 33.70
C TYR A 72 23.78 -2.83 34.51
N LYS A 73 23.49 -2.67 35.80
CA LYS A 73 23.18 -3.78 36.71
C LYS A 73 22.13 -4.69 36.08
N LYS A 74 22.48 -5.94 35.98
CA LYS A 74 21.61 -7.06 35.63
C LYS A 74 20.48 -7.18 36.64
N SER A 75 19.41 -6.42 36.44
CA SER A 75 18.13 -6.72 37.09
C SER A 75 17.45 -7.78 36.24
N THR A 76 17.31 -8.94 36.81
CA THR A 76 16.48 -10.05 36.38
C THR A 76 15.04 -9.57 36.17
N VAL A 77 14.75 -9.11 34.96
CA VAL A 77 13.38 -8.97 34.49
C VAL A 77 13.06 -10.23 33.71
N SER A 78 12.13 -10.98 34.28
CA SER A 78 11.50 -12.15 33.68
C SER A 78 11.33 -12.00 32.17
N LYS A 79 11.82 -12.98 31.44
CA LYS A 79 11.59 -13.18 30.02
C LYS A 79 10.09 -13.25 29.74
N SER A 80 9.48 -12.09 29.52
CA SER A 80 8.29 -12.01 28.71
C SER A 80 8.79 -12.05 27.27
N SER A 81 8.79 -13.22 26.72
CA SER A 81 9.15 -13.53 25.35
C SER A 81 8.12 -12.87 24.43
N TYR A 82 8.42 -11.68 23.95
CA TYR A 82 7.88 -11.25 22.65
C TYR A 82 8.68 -12.04 21.60
N GLN A 83 8.33 -13.31 21.44
CA GLN A 83 8.61 -14.02 20.19
C GLN A 83 7.86 -13.22 19.12
N LEU A 84 8.58 -12.56 18.23
CA LEU A 84 8.12 -12.25 16.89
C LEU A 84 7.94 -13.61 16.22
N GLU A 85 6.83 -14.28 16.55
CA GLU A 85 6.40 -15.43 15.77
C GLU A 85 6.17 -14.91 14.36
N ASN A 86 6.90 -15.46 13.41
CA ASN A 86 6.59 -15.26 12.00
C ASN A 86 5.08 -15.48 11.84
N PRO A 87 4.36 -14.64 11.09
CA PRO A 87 2.92 -14.80 10.91
C PRO A 87 2.70 -16.24 10.42
N THR A 88 2.01 -17.03 11.23
CA THR A 88 1.63 -18.38 10.85
C THR A 88 0.61 -18.30 9.72
N GLU A 89 0.46 -19.35 8.93
CA GLU A 89 -0.58 -19.40 7.88
C GLU A 89 -1.98 -19.07 8.45
N ALA A 90 -2.20 -19.34 9.74
CA ALA A 90 -3.43 -19.00 10.47
C ALA A 90 -3.67 -17.49 10.62
N ASP A 91 -2.65 -16.65 10.48
CA ASP A 91 -2.73 -15.19 10.63
C ASP A 91 -2.90 -14.47 9.30
N CYS A 92 -2.85 -15.20 8.20
CA CYS A 92 -2.91 -14.68 6.84
C CYS A 92 -4.23 -15.10 6.17
N PHE A 93 -5.12 -14.13 5.96
CA PHE A 93 -6.37 -14.32 5.24
C PHE A 93 -6.27 -13.75 3.84
N MET A 94 -6.18 -14.58 2.80
CA MET A 94 -6.08 -14.16 1.39
C MET A 94 -4.99 -13.13 1.07
N GLY A 95 -3.88 -13.13 1.85
CA GLY A 95 -2.79 -12.17 1.72
C GLY A 95 -2.90 -10.97 2.67
N ILE A 96 -3.96 -10.89 3.48
CA ILE A 96 -4.14 -9.86 4.50
C ILE A 96 -3.70 -10.42 5.85
N ILE A 97 -2.73 -9.77 6.49
CA ILE A 97 -2.24 -10.17 7.80
C ILE A 97 -3.02 -9.41 8.88
N GLY A 98 -3.61 -10.15 9.84
CA GLY A 98 -4.33 -9.51 10.95
C GLY A 98 -4.83 -10.49 11.99
N ARG A 99 -4.52 -10.21 13.28
CA ARG A 99 -4.92 -11.02 14.45
C ARG A 99 -5.96 -10.33 15.32
N SER A 100 -6.18 -9.01 15.15
CA SER A 100 -7.10 -8.28 16.00
C SER A 100 -8.57 -8.69 15.76
N ASN A 101 -9.40 -8.57 16.79
CA ASN A 101 -10.84 -8.86 16.66
C ASN A 101 -11.49 -8.03 15.54
N ALA A 102 -11.08 -6.76 15.38
CA ALA A 102 -11.57 -5.90 14.31
C ALA A 102 -11.22 -6.46 12.91
N MET A 103 -10.01 -7.05 12.74
CA MET A 103 -9.64 -7.68 11.47
C MET A 103 -10.42 -8.98 11.24
N GLN A 104 -10.67 -9.77 12.28
CA GLN A 104 -11.50 -10.97 12.17
C GLN A 104 -12.93 -10.63 11.74
N GLU A 105 -13.52 -9.55 12.27
CA GLU A 105 -14.83 -9.07 11.81
C GLU A 105 -14.82 -8.67 10.34
N ILE A 106 -13.73 -8.04 9.87
CA ILE A 106 -13.55 -7.70 8.44
C ILE A 106 -13.47 -8.97 7.61
N PHE A 107 -12.71 -9.98 8.03
CA PHE A 107 -12.59 -11.26 7.31
C PHE A 107 -13.95 -11.97 7.20
N GLU A 108 -14.76 -11.96 8.26
CA GLU A 108 -16.12 -12.52 8.20
C GLU A 108 -17.03 -11.73 7.25
N LYS A 109 -16.92 -10.40 7.21
CA LYS A 109 -17.65 -9.56 6.24
C LYS A 109 -17.21 -9.88 4.81
N ILE A 110 -15.90 -10.00 4.54
CA ILE A 110 -15.38 -10.38 3.22
C ILE A 110 -15.98 -11.72 2.76
N LYS A 111 -15.96 -12.74 3.61
CA LYS A 111 -16.55 -14.06 3.29
C LYS A 111 -18.04 -13.98 2.94
N LYS A 112 -18.80 -13.16 3.67
CA LYS A 112 -20.23 -12.98 3.43
C LYS A 112 -20.53 -12.28 2.11
N VAL A 113 -19.78 -11.19 1.79
CA VAL A 113 -20.07 -10.40 0.58
C VAL A 113 -19.50 -11.03 -0.69
N ALA A 114 -18.48 -11.89 -0.59
CA ALA A 114 -17.86 -12.52 -1.74
C ALA A 114 -18.85 -13.35 -2.58
N ASN A 115 -19.84 -13.95 -1.94
CA ASN A 115 -20.88 -14.77 -2.60
C ASN A 115 -22.13 -13.98 -2.98
N CYS A 116 -22.12 -12.64 -2.78
CA CYS A 116 -23.24 -11.80 -3.14
C CYS A 116 -23.01 -11.14 -4.51
N PRO A 117 -24.00 -11.09 -5.41
CA PRO A 117 -23.87 -10.40 -6.70
C PRO A 117 -23.96 -8.87 -6.58
N SER A 118 -24.00 -8.33 -5.38
CA SER A 118 -24.18 -6.90 -5.10
C SER A 118 -22.88 -6.12 -5.21
N THR A 119 -22.98 -4.83 -5.55
CA THR A 119 -21.87 -3.91 -5.47
C THR A 119 -21.41 -3.72 -4.01
N VAL A 120 -20.11 -3.74 -3.77
CA VAL A 120 -19.51 -3.60 -2.44
C VAL A 120 -18.75 -2.28 -2.37
N LEU A 121 -19.08 -1.45 -1.38
CA LEU A 121 -18.35 -0.23 -1.08
C LEU A 121 -17.33 -0.50 0.03
N ILE A 122 -16.04 -0.29 -0.28
CA ILE A 122 -14.93 -0.44 0.67
C ILE A 122 -14.49 0.96 1.11
N THR A 123 -14.61 1.28 2.39
CA THR A 123 -14.24 2.58 2.94
C THR A 123 -13.08 2.45 3.92
N GLY A 124 -12.21 3.46 3.95
CA GLY A 124 -11.08 3.52 4.86
C GLY A 124 -10.05 4.57 4.45
N PRO A 125 -9.13 4.95 5.36
CA PRO A 125 -8.08 5.91 5.05
C PRO A 125 -7.16 5.41 3.93
N SER A 126 -6.38 6.34 3.34
CA SER A 126 -5.37 5.95 2.35
C SER A 126 -4.34 5.01 3.00
N GLY A 127 -3.90 3.99 2.26
CA GLY A 127 -2.95 2.97 2.76
C GLY A 127 -3.55 1.91 3.69
N ALA A 128 -4.86 1.92 3.98
CA ALA A 128 -5.51 0.93 4.85
C ALA A 128 -5.66 -0.48 4.23
N GLY A 129 -5.20 -0.69 2.99
CA GLY A 129 -5.28 -2.00 2.33
C GLY A 129 -6.61 -2.26 1.62
N LYS A 130 -7.34 -1.23 1.20
CA LYS A 130 -8.62 -1.38 0.46
C LYS A 130 -8.50 -2.29 -0.77
N GLU A 131 -7.39 -2.19 -1.50
CA GLU A 131 -7.12 -3.04 -2.66
C GLU A 131 -6.98 -4.53 -2.27
N LEU A 132 -6.29 -4.83 -1.16
CA LEU A 132 -6.17 -6.21 -0.66
C LEU A 132 -7.53 -6.79 -0.30
N VAL A 133 -8.43 -5.97 0.27
CA VAL A 133 -9.81 -6.37 0.57
C VAL A 133 -10.58 -6.69 -0.71
N ALA A 134 -10.47 -5.84 -1.75
CA ALA A 134 -11.11 -6.07 -3.05
C ALA A 134 -10.60 -7.37 -3.70
N GLN A 135 -9.28 -7.61 -3.67
CA GLN A 135 -8.67 -8.84 -4.17
C GLN A 135 -9.14 -10.07 -3.38
N ALA A 136 -9.28 -9.97 -2.05
CA ALA A 136 -9.76 -11.06 -1.21
C ALA A 136 -11.23 -11.41 -1.51
N ILE A 137 -12.09 -10.40 -1.71
CA ILE A 137 -13.49 -10.58 -2.12
C ILE A 137 -13.54 -11.30 -3.47
N HIS A 138 -12.77 -10.84 -4.45
CA HIS A 138 -12.72 -11.46 -5.78
C HIS A 138 -12.28 -12.93 -5.70
N LYS A 139 -11.17 -13.22 -5.00
CA LYS A 139 -10.63 -14.59 -4.87
C LYS A 139 -11.60 -15.57 -4.21
N LEU A 140 -12.47 -15.10 -3.33
CA LEU A 140 -13.48 -15.91 -2.66
C LEU A 140 -14.81 -15.98 -3.41
N SER A 141 -15.00 -15.17 -4.45
CA SER A 141 -16.23 -15.14 -5.23
C SER A 141 -16.29 -16.25 -6.27
N GLU A 142 -17.49 -16.51 -6.80
CA GLU A 142 -17.70 -17.40 -7.95
C GLU A 142 -16.96 -16.93 -9.21
N ARG A 143 -16.58 -15.65 -9.26
CA ARG A 143 -15.86 -15.01 -10.36
C ARG A 143 -14.33 -15.09 -10.25
N SER A 144 -13.82 -15.79 -9.25
CA SER A 144 -12.38 -15.90 -8.95
C SER A 144 -11.51 -16.48 -10.07
N LYS A 145 -12.14 -17.17 -11.04
CA LYS A 145 -11.45 -17.73 -12.22
C LYS A 145 -11.28 -16.70 -13.34
N ASN A 146 -12.03 -15.60 -13.28
CA ASN A 146 -12.02 -14.54 -14.28
C ASN A 146 -11.11 -13.39 -13.82
N GLU A 147 -10.96 -12.37 -14.66
CA GLU A 147 -10.04 -11.26 -14.39
C GLU A 147 -10.63 -10.27 -13.35
N ILE A 148 -9.81 -9.76 -12.45
CA ILE A 148 -10.08 -8.55 -11.67
C ILE A 148 -9.40 -7.36 -12.36
N VAL A 149 -10.21 -6.42 -12.81
CA VAL A 149 -9.74 -5.20 -13.48
C VAL A 149 -9.79 -4.04 -12.50
N SER A 150 -8.61 -3.51 -12.15
CA SER A 150 -8.49 -2.35 -11.24
C SER A 150 -8.35 -1.06 -12.03
N VAL A 151 -9.08 -0.02 -11.63
CA VAL A 151 -9.03 1.32 -12.20
C VAL A 151 -8.93 2.33 -11.07
N ASN A 152 -7.85 3.12 -11.03
CA ASN A 152 -7.76 4.24 -10.10
C ASN A 152 -8.38 5.49 -10.75
N CYS A 153 -9.54 5.93 -10.25
CA CYS A 153 -10.31 7.05 -10.82
C CYS A 153 -9.64 8.41 -10.57
N GLY A 154 -8.83 8.53 -9.52
CA GLY A 154 -8.10 9.78 -9.22
C GLY A 154 -6.81 9.95 -10.03
N ALA A 155 -6.24 8.86 -10.54
CA ALA A 155 -5.00 8.89 -11.31
C ALA A 155 -5.19 9.23 -12.79
N ILE A 156 -6.41 9.10 -13.34
CA ILE A 156 -6.70 9.30 -14.75
C ILE A 156 -7.42 10.65 -14.94
N PRO A 157 -6.94 11.54 -15.84
CA PRO A 157 -7.66 12.76 -16.18
C PRO A 157 -9.11 12.49 -16.60
N GLY A 158 -10.06 13.30 -16.12
CA GLY A 158 -11.51 13.03 -16.28
C GLY A 158 -11.95 12.81 -17.73
N GLU A 159 -11.37 13.55 -18.69
CA GLU A 159 -11.67 13.38 -20.13
C GLU A 159 -11.24 12.00 -20.68
N LEU A 160 -10.17 11.43 -20.11
CA LEU A 160 -9.68 10.12 -20.52
C LEU A 160 -10.34 8.97 -19.72
N LEU A 161 -10.81 9.25 -18.51
CA LEU A 161 -11.42 8.26 -17.63
C LEU A 161 -12.68 7.64 -18.27
N GLU A 162 -13.49 8.44 -18.97
CA GLU A 162 -14.65 7.93 -19.70
C GLU A 162 -14.25 6.93 -20.77
N SER A 163 -13.24 7.28 -21.58
CA SER A 163 -12.71 6.39 -22.63
C SER A 163 -12.05 5.13 -22.05
N GLU A 164 -11.38 5.23 -20.91
CA GLU A 164 -10.83 4.05 -20.21
C GLU A 164 -11.94 3.13 -19.70
N LEU A 165 -12.98 3.68 -19.06
CA LEU A 165 -14.06 2.89 -18.46
C LEU A 165 -14.95 2.23 -19.49
N PHE A 166 -15.40 2.99 -20.50
CA PHE A 166 -16.42 2.54 -21.46
C PHE A 166 -15.87 2.18 -22.83
N GLY A 167 -14.61 2.55 -23.12
CA GLY A 167 -14.02 2.38 -24.44
C GLY A 167 -14.43 3.47 -25.43
N HIS A 168 -13.93 3.38 -26.64
CA HIS A 168 -14.29 4.27 -27.75
C HIS A 168 -14.13 3.57 -29.10
N VAL A 169 -14.84 4.08 -30.10
CA VAL A 169 -14.66 3.71 -31.50
C VAL A 169 -13.70 4.69 -32.16
N LYS A 170 -13.04 4.25 -33.20
CA LYS A 170 -12.16 5.11 -34.03
C LYS A 170 -12.90 6.37 -34.47
N GLY A 171 -12.27 7.54 -34.26
CA GLY A 171 -12.82 8.82 -34.64
C GLY A 171 -13.78 9.45 -33.61
N ALA A 172 -14.00 8.84 -32.45
CA ALA A 172 -14.89 9.40 -31.42
C ALA A 172 -14.41 10.76 -30.87
N PHE A 173 -13.11 11.01 -30.89
CA PHE A 173 -12.50 12.30 -30.50
C PHE A 173 -11.16 12.49 -31.22
N THR A 174 -10.58 13.69 -31.15
CA THR A 174 -9.26 14.01 -31.72
C THR A 174 -8.19 13.17 -31.04
N GLY A 175 -7.61 12.19 -31.76
CA GLY A 175 -6.63 11.23 -31.23
C GLY A 175 -7.15 9.80 -31.07
N ALA A 176 -8.43 9.53 -31.31
CA ALA A 176 -8.99 8.18 -31.37
C ALA A 176 -8.61 7.48 -32.70
N LEU A 177 -7.39 6.93 -32.76
CA LEU A 177 -6.83 6.31 -33.96
C LEU A 177 -7.38 4.91 -34.25
N SER A 178 -7.87 4.20 -33.24
CA SER A 178 -8.39 2.83 -33.31
C SER A 178 -9.53 2.63 -32.32
N ASP A 179 -10.31 1.57 -32.50
CA ASP A 179 -11.29 1.12 -31.51
C ASP A 179 -10.56 0.63 -30.26
N ARG A 180 -11.12 0.91 -29.08
CA ARG A 180 -10.58 0.46 -27.81
C ARG A 180 -11.70 0.00 -26.89
N LYS A 181 -11.56 -1.23 -26.37
CA LYS A 181 -12.46 -1.79 -25.37
C LYS A 181 -12.31 -1.08 -24.02
N GLY A 182 -13.44 -0.83 -23.37
CA GLY A 182 -13.47 -0.25 -22.03
C GLY A 182 -13.18 -1.27 -20.94
N ARG A 183 -12.84 -0.77 -19.75
CA ARG A 183 -12.55 -1.60 -18.58
C ARG A 183 -13.78 -2.41 -18.12
N PHE A 184 -14.98 -1.87 -18.28
CA PHE A 184 -16.22 -2.62 -18.01
C PHE A 184 -16.38 -3.81 -18.95
N GLU A 185 -16.06 -3.66 -20.26
CA GLU A 185 -16.10 -4.75 -21.23
C GLU A 185 -15.05 -5.81 -20.94
N ILE A 186 -13.83 -5.38 -20.55
CA ILE A 186 -12.73 -6.30 -20.19
C ILE A 186 -13.09 -7.08 -18.92
N ALA A 187 -13.73 -6.43 -17.94
CA ALA A 187 -14.14 -7.06 -16.69
C ALA A 187 -15.40 -7.92 -16.81
N GLN A 188 -15.92 -8.12 -18.03
CA GLN A 188 -17.13 -8.94 -18.26
C GLN A 188 -16.97 -10.33 -17.64
N GLU A 189 -17.99 -10.76 -16.88
CA GLU A 189 -17.99 -12.00 -16.07
C GLU A 189 -16.94 -12.04 -14.93
N GLY A 190 -16.05 -11.05 -14.84
CA GLY A 190 -15.06 -10.89 -13.79
C GLY A 190 -15.49 -9.91 -12.70
N THR A 191 -14.53 -9.14 -12.22
CA THR A 191 -14.73 -8.11 -11.21
C THR A 191 -14.06 -6.82 -11.65
N ILE A 192 -14.76 -5.69 -11.57
CA ILE A 192 -14.13 -4.38 -11.69
C ILE A 192 -13.96 -3.77 -10.30
N PHE A 193 -12.76 -3.27 -10.01
CA PHE A 193 -12.44 -2.53 -8.79
C PHE A 193 -12.14 -1.07 -9.15
N LEU A 194 -13.00 -0.16 -8.69
CA LEU A 194 -12.84 1.27 -8.88
C LEU A 194 -12.24 1.87 -7.60
N ASP A 195 -10.95 2.17 -7.62
CA ASP A 195 -10.29 2.84 -6.50
C ASP A 195 -10.48 4.36 -6.60
N GLU A 196 -10.50 5.02 -5.45
CA GLU A 196 -10.71 6.47 -5.33
C GLU A 196 -11.97 6.94 -6.08
N ILE A 197 -13.05 6.17 -5.96
CA ILE A 197 -14.34 6.46 -6.65
C ILE A 197 -14.88 7.86 -6.33
N GLY A 198 -14.52 8.44 -5.17
CA GLY A 198 -14.91 9.79 -4.77
C GLY A 198 -14.32 10.90 -5.64
N ASP A 199 -13.21 10.63 -6.34
CA ASP A 199 -12.53 11.58 -7.22
C ASP A 199 -13.09 11.56 -8.66
N MET A 200 -14.09 10.71 -8.93
CA MET A 200 -14.72 10.62 -10.23
C MET A 200 -15.50 11.89 -10.56
N PRO A 201 -15.31 12.46 -11.77
CA PRO A 201 -16.08 13.64 -12.22
C PRO A 201 -17.60 13.39 -12.16
N PRO A 202 -18.41 14.39 -11.70
CA PRO A 202 -19.85 14.23 -11.56
C PRO A 202 -20.57 13.77 -12.83
N LEU A 203 -20.11 14.19 -14.02
CA LEU A 203 -20.65 13.77 -15.30
C LEU A 203 -20.49 12.26 -15.55
N LEU A 204 -19.45 11.64 -15.02
CA LEU A 204 -19.22 10.19 -15.14
C LEU A 204 -19.98 9.39 -14.09
N GLN A 205 -20.23 9.97 -12.91
CA GLN A 205 -21.02 9.31 -11.86
C GLN A 205 -22.44 8.97 -12.32
N VAL A 206 -23.00 9.74 -13.23
CA VAL A 206 -24.35 9.49 -13.79
C VAL A 206 -24.36 8.32 -14.77
N LYS A 207 -23.21 7.94 -15.31
CA LYS A 207 -23.07 6.86 -16.31
C LYS A 207 -22.79 5.48 -15.69
N ILE A 208 -22.41 5.45 -14.42
CA ILE A 208 -22.17 4.24 -13.62
C ILE A 208 -23.37 3.91 -12.75
#